data_9605d04eca4864bc52991fdc5e26d3d0
#
_entry.id   9605d04eca4864bc52991fdc5e26d3d0
#
_cell.length_a   1.000
_cell.length_b   1.000
_cell.length_c   1.000
_cell.angle_alpha   90.00
_cell.angle_beta   90.00
_cell.angle_gamma   90.00
#
_symmetry.space_group_name_H-M   'P 1'
#
loop_
_entity.id
_entity.type
_entity.pdbx_description
1 polymer ?
#
loop_
_entity_poly.entity_id
_entity_poly.type
_entity_poly.pdbx_seq_one_letter_code
_entity_poly.pdbx_strand_id
1 'polypeptide(L)'
;MATFVMFGKYSVDAVKDISAERTQDATAVIGDAGGQVQAAYALLGETDLVLVVDFPGVNQAMQASVKLAQLLGISFTTSPAVTVEEFDDLVG
;
A
#
# COMPACT_ATOMS: atom_id res chain seq x y z
N MET A 1 12.45 -3.53 -9.52
CA MET A 1 11.15 -3.21 -8.88
C MET A 1 11.20 -1.79 -8.35
N ALA A 2 10.10 -1.11 -8.39
CA ALA A 2 9.99 0.25 -7.84
C ALA A 2 9.31 0.20 -6.48
N THR A 3 9.71 1.08 -5.58
CA THR A 3 9.14 1.16 -4.24
C THR A 3 8.04 2.22 -4.19
N PHE A 4 6.95 1.88 -3.51
CA PHE A 4 5.81 2.77 -3.30
C PHE A 4 5.46 2.81 -1.82
N VAL A 5 5.09 3.99 -1.33
CA VAL A 5 4.54 4.15 0.01
C VAL A 5 3.03 4.34 -0.16
N MET A 6 2.26 3.49 0.49
CA MET A 6 0.81 3.46 0.38
C MET A 6 0.20 3.86 1.72
N PHE A 7 -0.52 4.98 1.74
CA PHE A 7 -1.23 5.46 2.91
C PHE A 7 -2.70 5.07 2.78
N GLY A 8 -3.15 4.21 3.67
CA GLY A 8 -4.48 3.64 3.60
C GLY A 8 -5.43 4.23 4.62
N LYS A 9 -6.69 4.39 4.19
CA LYS A 9 -7.77 4.79 5.06
C LYS A 9 -8.92 3.80 4.91
N TYR A 10 -9.37 3.25 6.04
CA TYR A 10 -10.50 2.34 6.07
C TYR A 10 -11.80 3.11 5.88
N SER A 11 -12.75 2.53 5.14
CA SER A 11 -14.14 2.97 5.19
C SER A 11 -14.72 2.67 6.58
N VAL A 12 -15.86 3.28 6.91
CA VAL A 12 -16.55 3.02 8.17
C VAL A 12 -16.86 1.53 8.33
N ASP A 13 -17.33 0.90 7.27
CA ASP A 13 -17.64 -0.54 7.28
C ASP A 13 -16.38 -1.39 7.40
N ALA A 14 -15.30 -0.96 6.77
CA ALA A 14 -14.03 -1.67 6.81
C ALA A 14 -13.43 -1.72 8.21
N VAL A 15 -13.58 -0.66 9.00
CA VAL A 15 -13.10 -0.62 10.38
C VAL A 15 -13.73 -1.74 11.22
N LYS A 16 -14.98 -2.09 10.97
CA LYS A 16 -15.70 -3.12 11.71
C LYS A 16 -15.19 -4.53 11.40
N ASP A 17 -14.51 -4.71 10.26
CA ASP A 17 -14.08 -6.01 9.78
C ASP A 17 -12.57 -6.23 9.87
N ILE A 18 -11.87 -5.42 10.67
CA ILE A 18 -10.42 -5.57 10.86
C ILE A 18 -10.13 -6.94 11.47
N SER A 19 -9.25 -7.70 10.81
CA SER A 19 -8.86 -9.04 11.25
C SER A 19 -7.54 -9.45 10.60
N ALA A 20 -6.91 -10.48 11.17
CA ALA A 20 -5.70 -11.08 10.59
C ALA A 20 -5.97 -11.69 9.21
N GLU A 21 -7.14 -12.27 9.01
CA GLU A 21 -7.55 -12.84 7.72
C GLU A 21 -7.59 -11.75 6.64
N ARG A 22 -8.11 -10.60 6.98
CA ARG A 22 -8.19 -9.47 6.07
C ARG A 22 -6.82 -8.93 5.69
N THR A 23 -5.88 -8.93 6.62
CA THR A 23 -4.48 -8.58 6.34
C THR A 23 -3.87 -9.56 5.35
N GLN A 24 -4.16 -10.85 5.48
CA GLN A 24 -3.73 -11.86 4.54
C GLN A 24 -4.35 -11.65 3.16
N ASP A 25 -5.62 -11.28 3.09
CA ASP A 25 -6.32 -10.97 1.84
C ASP A 25 -5.67 -9.77 1.14
N ALA A 26 -5.33 -8.74 1.89
CA ALA A 26 -4.65 -7.56 1.35
C ALA A 26 -3.28 -7.93 0.79
N THR A 27 -2.52 -8.74 1.50
CA THR A 27 -1.21 -9.23 1.05
C THR A 27 -1.34 -10.05 -0.22
N ALA A 28 -2.38 -10.88 -0.33
CA ALA A 28 -2.65 -11.67 -1.52
C ALA A 28 -2.96 -10.79 -2.73
N VAL A 29 -3.76 -9.74 -2.55
CA VAL A 29 -4.06 -8.78 -3.64
C VAL A 29 -2.78 -8.13 -4.15
N ILE A 30 -1.91 -7.71 -3.25
CA ILE A 30 -0.63 -7.09 -3.60
C ILE A 30 0.26 -8.12 -4.33
N GLY A 31 0.35 -9.34 -3.82
CA GLY A 31 1.12 -10.41 -4.44
C GLY A 31 0.64 -10.76 -5.84
N ASP A 32 -0.67 -10.80 -6.06
CA ASP A 32 -1.25 -11.07 -7.37
C ASP A 32 -0.90 -10.00 -8.41
N ALA A 33 -0.65 -8.78 -7.96
CA ALA A 33 -0.17 -7.70 -8.83
C ALA A 33 1.36 -7.71 -9.01
N GLY A 34 2.03 -8.73 -8.49
CA GLY A 34 3.48 -8.83 -8.56
C GLY A 34 4.22 -8.01 -7.50
N GLY A 35 3.50 -7.53 -6.51
CA GLY A 35 4.06 -6.71 -5.44
C GLY A 35 4.64 -7.52 -4.29
N GLN A 36 5.52 -6.87 -3.54
CA GLN A 36 6.17 -7.45 -2.37
C GLN A 36 6.12 -6.44 -1.24
N VAL A 37 5.44 -6.79 -0.14
CA VAL A 37 5.32 -5.91 1.02
C VAL A 37 6.64 -5.93 1.80
N GLN A 38 7.27 -4.77 1.92
CA GLN A 38 8.52 -4.61 2.67
C GLN A 38 8.24 -4.26 4.13
N ALA A 39 7.20 -3.45 4.39
CA ALA A 39 6.84 -3.04 5.73
C ALA A 39 5.36 -2.67 5.77
N ALA A 40 4.74 -2.86 6.91
CA ALA A 40 3.34 -2.53 7.13
C ALA A 40 3.18 -2.04 8.57
N TYR A 41 2.49 -0.91 8.75
CA TYR A 41 2.23 -0.33 10.07
C TYR A 41 0.79 0.13 10.17
N ALA A 42 0.15 -0.16 11.28
CA ALA A 42 -1.13 0.43 11.63
C ALA A 42 -0.89 1.78 12.29
N LEU A 43 -1.67 2.77 11.93
CA LEU A 43 -1.52 4.13 12.42
C LEU A 43 -2.78 4.60 13.13
N LEU A 44 -2.64 5.65 13.91
CA LEU A 44 -3.76 6.32 14.57
C LEU A 44 -3.77 7.79 14.11
N GLY A 45 -4.87 8.23 13.52
CA GLY A 45 -4.99 9.60 13.01
C GLY A 45 -5.72 9.64 11.68
N GLU A 46 -5.32 10.54 10.79
CA GLU A 46 -5.93 10.69 9.47
C GLU A 46 -5.73 9.47 8.58
N THR A 47 -4.57 8.85 8.70
CA THR A 47 -4.23 7.64 7.96
C THR A 47 -4.25 6.47 8.93
N ASP A 48 -4.88 5.38 8.53
CA ASP A 48 -5.05 4.20 9.37
C ASP A 48 -3.96 3.16 9.17
N LEU A 49 -3.31 3.18 8.01
CA LEU A 49 -2.38 2.14 7.59
C LEU A 49 -1.31 2.73 6.69
N VAL A 50 -0.08 2.29 6.84
CA VAL A 50 0.98 2.60 5.87
C VAL A 50 1.67 1.31 5.45
N LEU A 51 1.83 1.15 4.13
CA LEU A 51 2.54 0.03 3.55
C LEU A 51 3.71 0.55 2.73
N VAL A 52 4.83 -0.14 2.81
CA VAL A 52 5.95 0.07 1.89
C VAL A 52 6.01 -1.17 1.02
N VAL A 53 5.80 -1.01 -0.28
CA VAL A 53 5.63 -2.13 -1.20
C VAL A 53 6.49 -1.92 -2.44
N ASP A 54 7.15 -2.97 -2.89
CA ASP A 54 7.82 -2.98 -4.18
C ASP A 54 6.89 -3.59 -5.22
N PHE A 55 6.71 -2.87 -6.34
CA PHE A 55 5.94 -3.36 -7.49
C PHE A 55 6.80 -3.34 -8.75
N PRO A 56 6.47 -4.15 -9.76
CA PRO A 56 7.18 -4.09 -11.04
C PRO A 56 7.11 -2.71 -11.68
N GLY A 57 6.03 -1.98 -11.49
CA GLY A 57 5.86 -0.63 -12.03
C GLY A 57 4.61 0.04 -11.52
N VAL A 58 4.36 1.25 -12.02
CA VAL A 58 3.22 2.09 -11.63
C VAL A 58 1.89 1.39 -11.92
N ASN A 59 1.78 0.70 -13.05
CA ASN A 59 0.54 0.04 -13.43
C ASN A 59 0.10 -0.99 -12.41
N GLN A 60 1.03 -1.79 -11.91
CA GLN A 60 0.76 -2.81 -10.90
C GLN A 60 0.41 -2.17 -9.55
N ALA A 61 1.07 -1.07 -9.19
CA ALA A 61 0.76 -0.33 -7.97
C ALA A 61 -0.66 0.24 -8.02
N MET A 62 -1.06 0.82 -9.14
CA MET A 62 -2.42 1.34 -9.34
C MET A 62 -3.45 0.22 -9.30
N GLN A 63 -3.17 -0.89 -9.96
CA GLN A 63 -4.06 -2.06 -9.99
C GLN A 63 -4.32 -2.59 -8.58
N ALA A 64 -3.27 -2.76 -7.79
CA ALA A 64 -3.38 -3.23 -6.41
C ALA A 64 -4.16 -2.23 -5.55
N SER A 65 -3.88 -0.94 -5.69
CA SER A 65 -4.55 0.12 -4.91
C SER A 65 -6.06 0.13 -5.17
N VAL A 66 -6.47 0.03 -6.42
CA VAL A 66 -7.89 0.01 -6.79
C VAL A 66 -8.56 -1.27 -6.30
N LYS A 67 -7.92 -2.42 -6.44
CA LYS A 67 -8.47 -3.69 -5.97
C LYS A 67 -8.65 -3.72 -4.46
N LEU A 68 -7.70 -3.17 -3.72
CA LEU A 68 -7.82 -3.08 -2.26
C LEU A 68 -9.01 -2.22 -1.85
N ALA A 69 -9.25 -1.12 -2.56
CA ALA A 69 -10.42 -0.28 -2.32
C ALA A 69 -11.72 -1.04 -2.62
N GLN A 70 -11.77 -1.74 -3.74
CA GLN A 70 -12.97 -2.45 -4.18
C GLN A 70 -13.30 -3.66 -3.29
N LEU A 71 -12.29 -4.43 -2.91
CA LEU A 71 -12.49 -5.69 -2.19
C LEU A 71 -12.54 -5.52 -0.68
N LEU A 72 -11.76 -4.59 -0.13
CA LEU A 72 -11.56 -4.48 1.31
C LEU A 72 -12.03 -3.15 1.89
N GLY A 73 -12.45 -2.20 1.06
CA GLY A 73 -12.89 -0.90 1.52
C GLY A 73 -11.76 -0.05 2.09
N ILE A 74 -10.54 -0.24 1.62
CA ILE A 74 -9.38 0.54 2.04
C ILE A 74 -8.96 1.40 0.86
N SER A 75 -9.09 2.72 0.98
CA SER A 75 -8.60 3.62 -0.06
C SER A 75 -7.16 4.00 0.22
N PHE A 76 -6.33 3.96 -0.81
CA PHE A 76 -4.90 4.25 -0.68
C PHE A 76 -4.50 5.47 -1.47
N THR A 77 -3.64 6.28 -0.86
CA THR A 77 -2.80 7.25 -1.57
C THR A 77 -1.46 6.57 -1.78
N THR A 78 -1.14 6.25 -3.03
CA THR A 78 0.03 5.46 -3.39
C THR A 78 1.03 6.35 -4.10
N SER A 79 2.22 6.51 -3.51
CA SER A 79 3.25 7.41 -4.00
C SER A 79 4.52 6.65 -4.31
N PRO A 80 5.15 6.89 -5.48
CA PRO A 80 6.49 6.34 -5.71
C PRO A 80 7.47 6.93 -4.71
N ALA A 81 8.42 6.10 -4.27
CA ALA A 81 9.38 6.49 -3.26
C ALA A 81 10.78 6.00 -3.64
N VAL A 82 11.77 6.80 -3.33
CA VAL A 82 13.17 6.42 -3.35
C VAL A 82 13.77 6.80 -2.00
N THR A 83 14.93 6.26 -1.66
CA THR A 83 15.62 6.69 -0.45
C THR A 83 16.05 8.16 -0.59
N VAL A 84 16.22 8.82 0.54
CA VAL A 84 16.73 10.20 0.54
C VAL A 84 18.10 10.27 -0.14
N GLU A 85 18.94 9.29 0.10
CA GLU A 85 20.25 9.20 -0.55
C GLU A 85 20.13 9.14 -2.07
N GLU A 86 19.26 8.28 -2.58
CA GLU A 86 19.01 8.16 -4.01
C GLU A 86 18.43 9.45 -4.59
N PHE A 87 17.52 10.06 -3.87
CA PHE A 87 16.92 11.35 -4.28
C PHE A 87 17.98 12.44 -4.37
N ASP A 88 18.87 12.51 -3.39
CA ASP A 88 19.97 13.49 -3.37
C ASP A 88 20.88 13.30 -4.58
N ASP A 89 21.16 12.06 -4.96
CA ASP A 89 21.96 11.75 -6.15
C ASP A 89 21.27 12.17 -7.44
N LEU A 90 19.92 12.03 -7.49
CA LEU A 90 19.15 12.41 -8.68
C LEU A 90 19.10 13.93 -8.89
N VAL A 91 19.04 14.71 -7.84
CA VAL A 91 18.79 16.16 -7.92
C VAL A 91 20.04 17.00 -7.60
N GLY A 92 21.02 16.38 -7.00
CA GLY A 92 22.28 17.04 -6.64
C GLY A 92 23.31 16.94 -7.73
#